data_91b152c7f4544308d19cc3acf175ed08
#
_entry.id   91b152c7f4544308d19cc3acf175ed08
#
_cell.length_a   1.000
_cell.length_b   1.000
_cell.length_c   1.000
_cell.angle_alpha   90.00
_cell.angle_beta   90.00
_cell.angle_gamma   90.00
#
_symmetry.space_group_name_H-M   'P 1'
#
loop_
_entity.id
_entity.type
_entity.pdbx_description
1 polymer ?
#
loop_
_entity_poly.entity_id
_entity_poly.type
_entity_poly.pdbx_seq_one_letter_code
_entity_poly.pdbx_strand_id
1 'polypeptide(L)'
;MNQLTKLIWHKENTPDDIRELLLTLEEEYPVSCNGRGLNLEFRKVEEKCTVSNVIRERGKVIIEYTSVAACARGIGSALAKLDGCCSTSLSTLGIMIDVSRNMVMKVDYLKKYFRKLALNGYNMVMLYCEDTYELEDTPLFGYMRGAYTAEEIKELDSYAKKLGIEVIGCIQTLGHMEQYLKWKEPVKNIRDTEKVLLTNCDETFDLIDQMIKFWSENLSSRRIHIGMDEAHDLGRGQYMDKFGANKAIDLFSSHLIKVNEICQKYNLKPMIWSDMYFRLSNTEQQYYDLTSPIPQDAIKSIPKDVQLVYWDYYHYEPEFYMDMIDRHCEISTLPIVASSIRTNGKFWFDYNVTQNTLVPCIEGCKAKNIKELFFTMWSDDGAICNYNSTLAGVFFAADIAFGVEDEELIAQKFDILCDSSYEAHLIASKLDNILENTRDGKEFTAFASMLLWDDPLQGLVFDDFRRQNPEFDLLLLDIFEEIQAAVLPFAECKGAGDFEHISNLVSLLIRKLEFRGALEVAYDRGDRLALREIAVNVVPSVISAIKEFNFSFRNQWLNCAKPFGLERIQIRNAGLIARFEETALRIREYLDGKIDRIEELDNRMAPSGPVNLAYVNKYILYSSSSNIV
;
A
#
# COMPACT_ATOMS: atom_id res chain seq x y z
N MET A 1 12.59 7.69 25.92
CA MET A 1 11.20 7.87 25.44
C MET A 1 10.71 9.23 25.89
N ASN A 2 10.41 10.11 24.95
CA ASN A 2 9.84 11.43 25.22
C ASN A 2 8.38 11.25 25.66
N GLN A 3 8.03 11.69 26.86
CA GLN A 3 6.64 11.56 27.34
C GLN A 3 5.71 12.51 26.59
N LEU A 4 4.55 11.98 26.17
CA LEU A 4 3.42 12.75 25.67
C LEU A 4 3.03 13.87 26.65
N THR A 5 2.65 15.04 26.13
CA THR A 5 2.08 16.10 26.95
C THR A 5 0.69 15.69 27.46
N LYS A 6 0.43 15.88 28.77
CA LYS A 6 -0.92 15.70 29.31
C LYS A 6 -1.76 16.95 29.04
N LEU A 7 -2.85 16.77 28.31
CA LEU A 7 -3.76 17.82 27.89
C LEU A 7 -5.11 17.68 28.60
N ILE A 8 -5.61 18.78 29.15
CA ILE A 8 -6.90 18.83 29.88
C ILE A 8 -7.85 19.74 29.11
N TRP A 9 -9.07 19.27 28.94
CA TRP A 9 -10.12 20.06 28.31
C TRP A 9 -11.35 20.20 29.23
N HIS A 10 -12.14 21.24 29.02
CA HIS A 10 -13.28 21.54 29.84
C HIS A 10 -14.56 21.54 29.01
N LYS A 11 -15.54 20.73 29.41
CA LYS A 11 -16.78 20.52 28.68
C LYS A 11 -17.53 21.81 28.35
N GLU A 12 -17.49 22.77 29.26
CA GLU A 12 -18.22 24.05 29.12
C GLU A 12 -17.62 24.97 28.04
N ASN A 13 -16.30 24.83 27.77
CA ASN A 13 -15.54 25.70 26.88
C ASN A 13 -15.15 25.04 25.57
N THR A 14 -15.57 23.77 25.34
CA THR A 14 -15.20 23.00 24.16
C THR A 14 -16.39 22.86 23.21
N PRO A 15 -16.25 23.21 21.92
CA PRO A 15 -17.28 22.97 20.90
C PRO A 15 -17.72 21.52 20.83
N ASP A 16 -18.97 21.26 20.47
CA ASP A 16 -19.55 19.89 20.51
C ASP A 16 -18.83 18.92 19.55
N ASP A 17 -18.48 19.38 18.35
CA ASP A 17 -17.72 18.60 17.35
C ASP A 17 -16.30 18.26 17.86
N ILE A 18 -15.69 19.13 18.64
CA ILE A 18 -14.38 18.89 19.25
C ILE A 18 -14.47 17.99 20.49
N ARG A 19 -15.60 17.97 21.20
CA ARG A 19 -15.80 17.03 22.33
C ARG A 19 -15.78 15.58 21.88
N GLU A 20 -16.46 15.25 20.78
CA GLU A 20 -16.46 13.88 20.24
C GLU A 20 -15.04 13.45 19.81
N LEU A 21 -14.28 14.35 19.18
CA LEU A 21 -12.88 14.13 18.83
C LEU A 21 -12.05 13.82 20.09
N LEU A 22 -12.13 14.64 21.13
CA LEU A 22 -11.34 14.49 22.35
C LEU A 22 -11.68 13.19 23.11
N LEU A 23 -12.98 12.87 23.23
CA LEU A 23 -13.43 11.60 23.84
C LEU A 23 -12.88 10.39 23.08
N THR A 24 -12.80 10.48 21.75
CA THR A 24 -12.26 9.40 20.92
C THR A 24 -10.72 9.28 21.04
N LEU A 25 -10.03 10.42 21.17
CA LEU A 25 -8.57 10.43 21.38
C LEU A 25 -8.17 9.97 22.80
N GLU A 26 -9.02 10.18 23.81
CA GLU A 26 -8.79 9.72 25.18
C GLU A 26 -8.62 8.20 25.30
N GLU A 27 -9.11 7.42 24.32
CA GLU A 27 -8.93 5.97 24.26
C GLU A 27 -7.44 5.56 24.19
N GLU A 28 -6.56 6.41 23.65
CA GLU A 28 -5.14 6.06 23.43
C GLU A 28 -4.17 7.14 23.92
N TYR A 29 -4.59 8.41 23.96
CA TYR A 29 -3.72 9.54 24.24
C TYR A 29 -4.06 10.20 25.59
N PRO A 30 -3.10 10.86 26.25
CA PRO A 30 -3.31 11.52 27.54
C PRO A 30 -4.05 12.86 27.37
N VAL A 31 -5.24 12.82 26.79
CA VAL A 31 -6.19 13.90 26.61
C VAL A 31 -7.40 13.59 27.46
N SER A 32 -7.74 14.43 28.46
CA SER A 32 -8.77 14.08 29.44
C SER A 32 -9.55 15.31 29.90
N CYS A 33 -10.81 15.12 30.28
CA CYS A 33 -11.59 16.17 30.90
C CYS A 33 -11.31 16.35 32.40
N ASN A 34 -10.46 15.50 33.00
CA ASN A 34 -10.12 15.50 34.42
C ASN A 34 -8.61 15.32 34.65
N GLY A 35 -8.10 15.86 35.76
CA GLY A 35 -6.72 15.61 36.18
C GLY A 35 -5.82 16.84 36.16
N ARG A 36 -4.51 16.61 35.99
CA ARG A 36 -3.49 17.66 35.92
C ARG A 36 -2.78 17.61 34.58
N GLY A 37 -2.71 18.72 33.88
CA GLY A 37 -2.05 18.88 32.58
C GLY A 37 -2.11 20.33 32.10
N LEU A 38 -1.80 20.57 30.83
CA LEU A 38 -2.00 21.87 30.19
C LEU A 38 -3.47 22.00 29.74
N ASN A 39 -4.09 23.11 30.06
CA ASN A 39 -5.47 23.36 29.65
C ASN A 39 -5.55 23.64 28.15
N LEU A 40 -6.46 22.94 27.44
CA LEU A 40 -6.78 23.19 26.04
C LEU A 40 -7.81 24.30 25.90
N GLU A 41 -7.52 25.27 25.04
CA GLU A 41 -8.46 26.27 24.55
C GLU A 41 -8.57 26.12 23.03
N PHE A 42 -9.78 26.27 22.50
CA PHE A 42 -10.09 26.10 21.09
C PHE A 42 -10.62 27.41 20.49
N ARG A 43 -10.01 27.85 19.35
CA ARG A 43 -10.42 29.02 18.61
C ARG A 43 -10.64 28.66 17.15
N LYS A 44 -11.90 28.65 16.73
CA LYS A 44 -12.20 28.47 15.30
C LYS A 44 -11.90 29.76 14.57
N VAL A 45 -11.14 29.67 13.49
CA VAL A 45 -10.77 30.78 12.62
C VAL A 45 -11.36 30.59 11.23
N GLU A 46 -11.65 31.70 10.56
CA GLU A 46 -12.16 31.71 9.18
C GLU A 46 -11.02 32.10 8.25
N GLU A 47 -10.51 31.11 7.51
CA GLU A 47 -9.42 31.26 6.54
C GLU A 47 -9.77 30.57 5.22
N LYS A 48 -9.15 31.00 4.12
CA LYS A 48 -9.33 30.39 2.79
C LYS A 48 -8.63 29.04 2.63
N CYS A 49 -7.72 28.71 3.53
CA CYS A 49 -6.93 27.49 3.56
C CYS A 49 -7.21 26.73 4.87
N THR A 50 -6.83 25.48 4.92
CA THR A 50 -6.88 24.67 6.14
C THR A 50 -5.70 25.08 7.04
N VAL A 51 -6.01 25.62 8.22
CA VAL A 51 -5.02 26.15 9.18
C VAL A 51 -5.10 25.38 10.48
N SER A 52 -3.93 25.03 11.01
CA SER A 52 -3.74 24.52 12.36
C SER A 52 -2.60 25.30 13.03
N ASN A 53 -2.91 26.01 14.12
CA ASN A 53 -1.94 26.81 14.85
C ASN A 53 -1.97 26.46 16.34
N VAL A 54 -0.80 26.13 16.89
CA VAL A 54 -0.62 25.77 18.30
C VAL A 54 0.16 26.86 19.01
N ILE A 55 -0.45 27.47 20.00
CA ILE A 55 0.14 28.55 20.80
C ILE A 55 0.22 28.06 22.25
N ARG A 56 1.45 27.96 22.77
CA ARG A 56 1.68 27.52 24.15
C ARG A 56 1.91 28.74 25.06
N GLU A 57 1.10 28.82 26.08
CA GLU A 57 1.23 29.84 27.14
C GLU A 57 1.42 29.16 28.50
N ARG A 58 1.68 29.96 29.55
CA ARG A 58 1.85 29.41 30.89
C ARG A 58 0.58 28.68 31.36
N GLY A 59 0.65 27.35 31.46
CA GLY A 59 -0.42 26.49 31.97
C GLY A 59 -1.51 26.12 30.95
N LYS A 60 -1.40 26.59 29.69
CA LYS A 60 -2.39 26.27 28.65
C LYS A 60 -1.80 26.15 27.25
N VAL A 61 -2.57 25.49 26.38
CA VAL A 61 -2.33 25.39 24.93
C VAL A 61 -3.59 25.87 24.21
N ILE A 62 -3.42 26.80 23.30
CA ILE A 62 -4.49 27.34 22.46
C ILE A 62 -4.33 26.69 21.09
N ILE A 63 -5.42 26.13 20.55
CA ILE A 63 -5.47 25.58 19.19
C ILE A 63 -6.40 26.45 18.35
N GLU A 64 -5.81 27.14 17.36
CA GLU A 64 -6.57 27.87 16.35
C GLU A 64 -6.71 26.96 15.12
N TYR A 65 -7.95 26.81 14.62
CA TYR A 65 -8.26 25.82 13.61
C TYR A 65 -9.41 26.24 12.68
N THR A 66 -9.38 25.74 11.44
CA THR A 66 -10.45 25.96 10.45
C THR A 66 -11.45 24.81 10.37
N SER A 67 -11.04 23.58 10.69
CA SER A 67 -11.85 22.36 10.62
C SER A 67 -11.54 21.39 11.75
N VAL A 68 -12.40 20.39 11.99
CA VAL A 68 -12.16 19.34 13.01
C VAL A 68 -10.83 18.63 12.77
N ALA A 69 -10.50 18.29 11.50
CA ALA A 69 -9.22 17.68 11.15
C ALA A 69 -8.01 18.58 11.44
N ALA A 70 -8.13 19.90 11.16
CA ALA A 70 -7.10 20.87 11.52
C ALA A 70 -6.93 21.00 13.04
N CYS A 71 -8.03 20.92 13.81
CA CYS A 71 -7.99 20.89 15.27
C CYS A 71 -7.30 19.62 15.77
N ALA A 72 -7.64 18.44 15.20
CA ALA A 72 -6.99 17.17 15.54
C ALA A 72 -5.48 17.20 15.29
N ARG A 73 -5.05 17.79 14.16
CA ARG A 73 -3.62 18.02 13.87
C ARG A 73 -2.97 18.90 14.94
N GLY A 74 -3.62 19.99 15.36
CA GLY A 74 -3.12 20.85 16.43
C GLY A 74 -3.01 20.12 17.77
N ILE A 75 -3.96 19.22 18.09
CA ILE A 75 -3.87 18.35 19.27
C ILE A 75 -2.65 17.42 19.16
N GLY A 76 -2.40 16.81 17.98
CA GLY A 76 -1.23 16.00 17.72
C GLY A 76 0.08 16.76 17.95
N SER A 77 0.20 17.97 17.40
CA SER A 77 1.36 18.85 17.61
C SER A 77 1.52 19.21 19.10
N ALA A 78 0.43 19.55 19.79
CA ALA A 78 0.46 19.87 21.22
C ALA A 78 0.89 18.67 22.09
N LEU A 79 0.43 17.46 21.78
CA LEU A 79 0.88 16.21 22.43
C LEU A 79 2.37 15.98 22.22
N ALA A 80 2.87 16.25 21.01
CA ALA A 80 4.28 16.12 20.64
C ALA A 80 5.16 17.31 21.08
N LYS A 81 4.62 18.28 21.83
CA LYS A 81 5.30 19.49 22.32
C LYS A 81 5.77 20.43 21.20
N LEU A 82 5.11 20.39 20.07
CA LEU A 82 5.35 21.26 18.93
C LEU A 82 4.36 22.43 18.95
N ASP A 83 4.88 23.64 18.73
CA ASP A 83 4.09 24.87 18.64
C ASP A 83 4.26 25.46 17.23
N GLY A 84 3.38 26.37 16.84
CA GLY A 84 3.46 27.08 15.57
C GLY A 84 2.28 26.84 14.65
N CYS A 85 2.31 27.54 13.52
CA CYS A 85 1.27 27.54 12.51
C CYS A 85 1.69 26.72 11.30
N CYS A 86 0.82 25.84 10.84
CA CYS A 86 0.96 25.17 9.56
C CYS A 86 -0.37 25.24 8.77
N SER A 87 -0.30 25.20 7.45
CA SER A 87 -1.47 25.34 6.60
C SER A 87 -1.34 24.59 5.29
N THR A 88 -2.49 24.25 4.70
CA THR A 88 -2.55 23.66 3.37
C THR A 88 -3.68 24.25 2.55
N SER A 89 -3.48 24.39 1.24
CA SER A 89 -4.54 24.80 0.29
C SER A 89 -5.52 23.66 -0.04
N LEU A 90 -5.24 22.45 0.42
CA LEU A 90 -6.08 21.28 0.24
C LEU A 90 -7.30 21.36 1.16
N SER A 91 -8.48 21.11 0.62
CA SER A 91 -9.71 20.89 1.38
C SER A 91 -9.84 19.44 1.82
N THR A 92 -9.28 18.52 1.03
CA THR A 92 -9.23 17.08 1.33
C THR A 92 -7.80 16.59 1.28
N LEU A 93 -7.34 16.01 2.38
CA LEU A 93 -6.11 15.25 2.48
C LEU A 93 -6.47 13.84 2.96
N GLY A 94 -6.17 12.83 2.15
CA GLY A 94 -6.67 11.49 2.39
C GLY A 94 -5.65 10.38 2.31
N ILE A 95 -6.07 9.20 2.76
CA ILE A 95 -5.37 7.92 2.59
C ILE A 95 -6.31 6.92 1.96
N MET A 96 -5.82 6.14 1.00
CA MET A 96 -6.49 4.95 0.51
C MET A 96 -5.79 3.70 1.06
N ILE A 97 -6.54 2.86 1.74
CA ILE A 97 -6.08 1.60 2.33
C ILE A 97 -6.59 0.46 1.47
N ASP A 98 -5.67 -0.34 0.92
CA ASP A 98 -6.02 -1.56 0.20
C ASP A 98 -6.35 -2.67 1.21
N VAL A 99 -7.62 -3.04 1.26
CA VAL A 99 -8.14 -4.11 2.13
C VAL A 99 -8.64 -5.31 1.31
N SER A 100 -8.12 -5.48 0.10
CA SER A 100 -8.59 -6.50 -0.84
C SER A 100 -7.50 -7.45 -1.35
N ARG A 101 -6.28 -6.95 -1.58
CA ARG A 101 -5.20 -7.79 -2.10
C ARG A 101 -4.60 -8.66 -1.00
N ASN A 102 -5.35 -9.71 -0.64
CA ASN A 102 -5.07 -10.75 0.34
C ASN A 102 -5.38 -10.39 1.81
N MET A 103 -5.15 -9.16 2.27
CA MET A 103 -5.34 -8.76 3.67
C MET A 103 -6.65 -7.97 3.85
N VAL A 104 -7.43 -8.33 4.88
CA VAL A 104 -8.55 -7.52 5.36
C VAL A 104 -8.28 -7.13 6.81
N MET A 105 -8.18 -5.83 7.07
CA MET A 105 -7.81 -5.32 8.39
C MET A 105 -8.96 -5.44 9.39
N LYS A 106 -8.61 -5.64 10.66
CA LYS A 106 -9.58 -5.63 11.77
C LYS A 106 -10.11 -4.22 12.01
N VAL A 107 -11.37 -4.13 12.38
CA VAL A 107 -12.01 -2.85 12.76
C VAL A 107 -11.25 -2.12 13.85
N ASP A 108 -10.84 -2.82 14.91
CA ASP A 108 -10.09 -2.22 16.03
C ASP A 108 -8.71 -1.70 15.60
N TYR A 109 -8.06 -2.35 14.65
CA TYR A 109 -6.80 -1.86 14.09
C TYR A 109 -7.02 -0.59 13.28
N LEU A 110 -8.02 -0.57 12.39
CA LEU A 110 -8.37 0.63 11.61
C LEU A 110 -8.74 1.81 12.50
N LYS A 111 -9.48 1.60 13.60
CA LYS A 111 -9.78 2.66 14.57
C LYS A 111 -8.52 3.29 15.17
N LYS A 112 -7.52 2.46 15.55
CA LYS A 112 -6.22 2.95 16.03
C LYS A 112 -5.49 3.74 14.94
N TYR A 113 -5.51 3.22 13.72
CA TYR A 113 -4.90 3.88 12.58
C TYR A 113 -5.57 5.23 12.27
N PHE A 114 -6.91 5.30 12.32
CA PHE A 114 -7.67 6.54 12.12
C PHE A 114 -7.34 7.62 13.16
N ARG A 115 -7.09 7.26 14.44
CA ARG A 115 -6.62 8.25 15.43
C ARG A 115 -5.29 8.86 15.02
N LYS A 116 -4.34 8.07 14.50
CA LYS A 116 -3.06 8.57 14.02
C LYS A 116 -3.22 9.45 12.77
N LEU A 117 -4.10 9.08 11.86
CA LEU A 117 -4.46 9.92 10.71
C LEU A 117 -5.03 11.27 11.15
N ALA A 118 -5.99 11.27 12.07
CA ALA A 118 -6.60 12.50 12.59
C ALA A 118 -5.56 13.44 13.21
N LEU A 119 -4.64 12.92 14.05
CA LEU A 119 -3.56 13.70 14.68
C LEU A 119 -2.54 14.26 13.67
N ASN A 120 -2.61 13.84 12.41
CA ASN A 120 -1.84 14.38 11.29
C ASN A 120 -2.66 15.29 10.36
N GLY A 121 -3.97 15.44 10.60
CA GLY A 121 -4.83 16.33 9.84
C GLY A 121 -5.46 15.69 8.59
N TYR A 122 -5.40 14.39 8.44
CA TYR A 122 -6.17 13.69 7.41
C TYR A 122 -7.66 13.77 7.70
N ASN A 123 -8.45 13.99 6.66
CA ASN A 123 -9.89 14.12 6.76
C ASN A 123 -10.67 13.20 5.82
N MET A 124 -9.97 12.28 5.14
CA MET A 124 -10.58 11.29 4.25
C MET A 124 -9.83 9.97 4.32
N VAL A 125 -10.56 8.86 4.33
CA VAL A 125 -10.06 7.50 4.14
C VAL A 125 -10.89 6.82 3.07
N MET A 126 -10.22 6.24 2.06
CA MET A 126 -10.84 5.31 1.13
C MET A 126 -10.49 3.88 1.53
N LEU A 127 -11.48 2.99 1.54
CA LEU A 127 -11.29 1.55 1.67
C LEU A 127 -11.37 0.94 0.28
N TYR A 128 -10.22 0.51 -0.26
CA TYR A 128 -10.18 -0.17 -1.55
C TYR A 128 -10.59 -1.63 -1.39
N CYS A 129 -11.72 -1.96 -2.00
CA CYS A 129 -12.34 -3.27 -1.92
C CYS A 129 -12.70 -3.79 -3.31
N GLU A 130 -12.21 -4.97 -3.68
CA GLU A 130 -12.65 -5.70 -4.87
C GLU A 130 -13.88 -6.54 -4.52
N ASP A 131 -13.70 -7.57 -3.67
CA ASP A 131 -14.74 -8.48 -3.23
C ASP A 131 -14.79 -8.64 -1.68
N THR A 132 -14.13 -7.78 -0.91
CA THR A 132 -13.95 -7.96 0.54
C THR A 132 -15.03 -7.27 1.39
N TYR A 133 -16.29 -7.34 0.96
CA TYR A 133 -17.48 -6.96 1.72
C TYR A 133 -18.63 -7.90 1.39
N GLU A 134 -19.60 -8.05 2.29
CA GLU A 134 -20.66 -9.03 2.15
C GLU A 134 -21.79 -8.52 1.26
N LEU A 135 -22.21 -9.33 0.29
CA LEU A 135 -23.42 -9.12 -0.50
C LEU A 135 -24.44 -10.21 -0.17
N GLU A 136 -25.68 -9.80 0.16
CA GLU A 136 -26.72 -10.68 0.70
C GLU A 136 -27.07 -11.85 -0.24
N ASP A 137 -27.25 -11.56 -1.53
CA ASP A 137 -27.65 -12.55 -2.53
C ASP A 137 -26.48 -13.15 -3.33
N THR A 138 -25.24 -12.89 -2.91
CA THR A 138 -24.05 -13.27 -3.67
C THR A 138 -23.01 -13.98 -2.76
N PRO A 139 -23.28 -15.19 -2.28
CA PRO A 139 -22.53 -15.84 -1.20
C PRO A 139 -21.07 -16.18 -1.54
N LEU A 140 -20.67 -16.18 -2.81
CA LEU A 140 -19.27 -16.37 -3.22
C LEU A 140 -18.49 -15.06 -3.36
N PHE A 141 -19.17 -13.93 -3.24
CA PHE A 141 -18.50 -12.62 -3.19
C PHE A 141 -17.82 -12.48 -1.83
N GLY A 142 -16.51 -12.32 -1.81
CA GLY A 142 -15.71 -12.26 -0.58
C GLY A 142 -15.62 -13.57 0.22
N TYR A 143 -16.06 -14.70 -0.34
CA TYR A 143 -16.07 -15.97 0.36
C TYR A 143 -14.66 -16.40 0.80
N MET A 144 -14.50 -16.67 2.10
CA MET A 144 -13.22 -17.02 2.74
C MET A 144 -12.12 -15.95 2.57
N ARG A 145 -12.52 -14.69 2.37
CA ARG A 145 -11.61 -13.55 2.24
C ARG A 145 -11.62 -12.61 3.43
N GLY A 146 -12.44 -12.88 4.45
CA GLY A 146 -12.59 -12.01 5.61
C GLY A 146 -13.40 -10.76 5.34
N ALA A 147 -14.33 -10.82 4.39
CA ALA A 147 -15.18 -9.70 3.98
C ALA A 147 -15.75 -8.91 5.17
N TYR A 148 -15.88 -7.60 5.00
CA TYR A 148 -16.54 -6.75 5.99
C TYR A 148 -18.04 -6.93 5.96
N THR A 149 -18.65 -7.02 7.15
CA THR A 149 -20.11 -6.95 7.29
C THR A 149 -20.60 -5.50 7.21
N ALA A 150 -21.91 -5.34 7.01
CA ALA A 150 -22.55 -4.01 7.05
C ALA A 150 -22.31 -3.30 8.40
N GLU A 151 -22.37 -4.04 9.50
CA GLU A 151 -22.14 -3.52 10.86
C GLU A 151 -20.70 -3.04 11.03
N GLU A 152 -19.71 -3.79 10.57
CA GLU A 152 -18.29 -3.40 10.62
C GLU A 152 -18.03 -2.09 9.85
N ILE A 153 -18.64 -1.92 8.67
CA ILE A 153 -18.52 -0.69 7.86
C ILE A 153 -19.20 0.49 8.56
N LYS A 154 -20.42 0.32 9.10
CA LYS A 154 -21.12 1.36 9.89
C LYS A 154 -20.34 1.77 11.13
N GLU A 155 -19.70 0.81 11.78
CA GLU A 155 -18.87 1.05 12.95
C GLU A 155 -17.65 1.91 12.60
N LEU A 156 -16.95 1.59 11.50
CA LEU A 156 -15.82 2.36 11.00
C LEU A 156 -16.24 3.79 10.59
N ASP A 157 -17.34 3.95 9.85
CA ASP A 157 -17.87 5.25 9.44
C ASP A 157 -18.20 6.12 10.66
N SER A 158 -18.95 5.58 11.62
CA SER A 158 -19.34 6.29 12.82
C SER A 158 -18.15 6.71 13.68
N TYR A 159 -17.12 5.86 13.74
CA TYR A 159 -15.90 6.14 14.49
C TYR A 159 -15.05 7.22 13.79
N ALA A 160 -14.83 7.10 12.49
CA ALA A 160 -14.06 8.05 11.68
C ALA A 160 -14.69 9.46 11.72
N LYS A 161 -16.01 9.52 11.66
CA LYS A 161 -16.75 10.79 11.74
C LYS A 161 -16.47 11.59 13.01
N LYS A 162 -16.32 10.92 14.17
CA LYS A 162 -15.94 11.57 15.44
C LYS A 162 -14.54 12.19 15.37
N LEU A 163 -13.67 11.65 14.53
CA LEU A 163 -12.31 12.13 14.27
C LEU A 163 -12.25 13.20 13.17
N GLY A 164 -13.38 13.58 12.56
CA GLY A 164 -13.42 14.49 11.41
C GLY A 164 -12.96 13.87 10.10
N ILE A 165 -13.02 12.54 9.98
CA ILE A 165 -12.61 11.77 8.80
C ILE A 165 -13.85 11.25 8.08
N GLU A 166 -13.94 11.50 6.76
CA GLU A 166 -14.92 10.91 5.86
C GLU A 166 -14.41 9.54 5.37
N VAL A 167 -15.23 8.49 5.51
CA VAL A 167 -14.92 7.17 4.92
C VAL A 167 -15.64 7.02 3.59
N ILE A 168 -14.91 6.62 2.55
CA ILE A 168 -15.41 6.43 1.19
C ILE A 168 -15.12 4.99 0.74
N GLY A 169 -16.13 4.31 0.20
CA GLY A 169 -15.93 3.02 -0.46
C GLY A 169 -15.21 3.23 -1.79
N CYS A 170 -14.15 2.47 -2.03
CA CYS A 170 -13.44 2.41 -3.30
C CYS A 170 -13.57 0.99 -3.84
N ILE A 171 -14.45 0.80 -4.80
CA ILE A 171 -14.83 -0.53 -5.34
C ILE A 171 -14.41 -0.68 -6.79
N GLN A 172 -14.51 -1.89 -7.30
CA GLN A 172 -14.21 -2.20 -8.70
C GLN A 172 -15.49 -2.60 -9.45
N THR A 173 -15.81 -1.86 -10.51
CA THR A 173 -17.03 -2.09 -11.28
C THR A 173 -16.77 -2.54 -12.73
N LEU A 174 -15.51 -2.78 -13.10
CA LEU A 174 -15.13 -3.22 -14.45
C LEU A 174 -13.92 -4.16 -14.45
N GLY A 175 -12.71 -3.63 -14.18
CA GLY A 175 -11.46 -4.39 -14.02
C GLY A 175 -11.28 -4.93 -12.61
N HIS A 176 -10.16 -5.62 -12.34
CA HIS A 176 -9.75 -6.13 -11.01
C HIS A 176 -10.78 -7.02 -10.31
N MET A 177 -11.57 -7.78 -11.08
CA MET A 177 -12.64 -8.66 -10.54
C MET A 177 -12.20 -10.13 -10.47
N GLU A 178 -10.94 -10.45 -10.64
CA GLU A 178 -10.42 -11.82 -10.70
C GLU A 178 -10.74 -12.64 -9.45
N GLN A 179 -10.80 -12.04 -8.28
CA GLN A 179 -11.09 -12.74 -7.03
C GLN A 179 -12.52 -13.26 -6.98
N TYR A 180 -13.46 -12.57 -7.60
CA TYR A 180 -14.82 -13.04 -7.74
C TYR A 180 -15.01 -13.88 -9.02
N LEU A 181 -14.43 -13.47 -10.15
CA LEU A 181 -14.60 -14.14 -11.44
C LEU A 181 -13.94 -15.53 -11.53
N LYS A 182 -13.06 -15.88 -10.58
CA LYS A 182 -12.45 -17.24 -10.50
C LYS A 182 -13.46 -18.37 -10.28
N TRP A 183 -14.65 -18.08 -9.75
CA TRP A 183 -15.67 -19.09 -9.44
C TRP A 183 -16.37 -19.70 -10.66
N LYS A 184 -16.07 -19.21 -11.86
CA LYS A 184 -16.50 -19.70 -13.19
C LYS A 184 -18.01 -19.85 -13.37
N GLU A 185 -18.64 -20.94 -12.90
CA GLU A 185 -20.05 -21.23 -13.16
C GLU A 185 -21.03 -20.17 -12.63
N PRO A 186 -20.97 -19.72 -11.37
CA PRO A 186 -21.88 -18.68 -10.87
C PRO A 186 -21.75 -17.34 -11.60
N VAL A 187 -20.57 -17.07 -12.18
CA VAL A 187 -20.24 -15.78 -12.81
C VAL A 187 -20.12 -15.84 -14.33
N LYS A 188 -20.47 -16.96 -14.94
CA LYS A 188 -20.27 -17.19 -16.38
C LYS A 188 -20.95 -16.17 -17.28
N ASN A 189 -22.08 -15.61 -16.86
CA ASN A 189 -22.83 -14.63 -17.65
C ASN A 189 -22.24 -13.23 -17.57
N ILE A 190 -21.57 -12.91 -16.46
CA ILE A 190 -21.03 -11.57 -16.17
C ILE A 190 -19.51 -11.46 -16.42
N ARG A 191 -18.88 -12.55 -16.82
CA ARG A 191 -17.43 -12.62 -17.04
C ARG A 191 -17.11 -12.37 -18.51
N ASP A 192 -16.38 -11.29 -18.82
CA ASP A 192 -15.76 -11.10 -20.14
C ASP A 192 -14.45 -11.88 -20.21
N THR A 193 -13.47 -11.50 -19.39
CA THR A 193 -12.17 -12.18 -19.27
C THR A 193 -11.94 -12.70 -17.83
N GLU A 194 -10.73 -13.08 -17.48
CA GLU A 194 -10.43 -13.52 -16.11
C GLU A 194 -10.54 -12.40 -15.09
N LYS A 195 -10.39 -11.13 -15.52
CA LYS A 195 -10.29 -9.95 -14.65
C LYS A 195 -11.39 -8.92 -14.92
N VAL A 196 -12.07 -8.98 -16.06
CA VAL A 196 -12.96 -7.93 -16.55
C VAL A 196 -14.39 -8.43 -16.61
N LEU A 197 -15.31 -7.62 -16.09
CA LEU A 197 -16.75 -7.86 -16.19
C LEU A 197 -17.23 -7.70 -17.63
N LEU A 198 -18.25 -8.50 -18.00
CA LEU A 198 -18.91 -8.40 -19.29
C LEU A 198 -19.75 -7.13 -19.33
N THR A 199 -19.38 -6.19 -20.18
CA THR A 199 -20.19 -5.00 -20.47
C THR A 199 -21.43 -5.34 -21.31
N ASN A 200 -22.41 -4.44 -21.34
CA ASN A 200 -23.67 -4.65 -22.07
C ASN A 200 -24.43 -5.92 -21.63
N CYS A 201 -24.45 -6.18 -20.33
CA CYS A 201 -25.05 -7.36 -19.72
C CYS A 201 -25.84 -6.93 -18.46
N ASP A 202 -27.14 -7.24 -18.44
CA ASP A 202 -28.01 -6.82 -17.34
C ASP A 202 -27.58 -7.44 -16.01
N GLU A 203 -27.18 -8.72 -16.00
CA GLU A 203 -26.72 -9.40 -14.80
C GLU A 203 -25.43 -8.76 -14.21
N THR A 204 -24.59 -8.17 -15.06
CA THR A 204 -23.43 -7.37 -14.60
C THR A 204 -23.90 -6.13 -13.85
N PHE A 205 -24.88 -5.42 -14.39
CA PHE A 205 -25.41 -4.22 -13.74
C PHE A 205 -26.24 -4.54 -12.50
N ASP A 206 -26.90 -5.71 -12.43
CA ASP A 206 -27.55 -6.20 -11.21
C ASP A 206 -26.54 -6.44 -10.08
N LEU A 207 -25.37 -7.02 -10.40
CA LEU A 207 -24.29 -7.16 -9.42
C LEU A 207 -23.77 -5.78 -8.97
N ILE A 208 -23.51 -4.88 -9.90
CA ILE A 208 -23.00 -3.52 -9.60
C ILE A 208 -24.04 -2.74 -8.76
N ASP A 209 -25.32 -2.90 -9.02
CA ASP A 209 -26.39 -2.29 -8.22
C ASP A 209 -26.34 -2.78 -6.76
N GLN A 210 -26.17 -4.06 -6.51
CA GLN A 210 -26.02 -4.63 -5.17
C GLN A 210 -24.75 -4.07 -4.48
N MET A 211 -23.62 -3.99 -5.20
CA MET A 211 -22.38 -3.44 -4.70
C MET A 211 -22.55 -1.98 -4.26
N ILE A 212 -23.08 -1.13 -5.13
CA ILE A 212 -23.29 0.30 -4.87
C ILE A 212 -24.32 0.50 -3.75
N LYS A 213 -25.40 -0.30 -3.73
CA LYS A 213 -26.39 -0.30 -2.65
C LYS A 213 -25.73 -0.55 -1.30
N PHE A 214 -24.90 -1.59 -1.17
CA PHE A 214 -24.20 -1.91 0.07
C PHE A 214 -23.46 -0.69 0.63
N TRP A 215 -22.66 -0.02 -0.18
CA TRP A 215 -21.87 1.14 0.28
C TRP A 215 -22.74 2.36 0.59
N SER A 216 -23.82 2.58 -0.18
CA SER A 216 -24.75 3.69 0.05
C SER A 216 -25.54 3.58 1.35
N GLU A 217 -25.84 2.36 1.80
CA GLU A 217 -26.60 2.10 3.03
C GLU A 217 -25.73 2.03 4.28
N ASN A 218 -24.41 1.83 4.12
CA ASN A 218 -23.51 1.58 5.25
C ASN A 218 -22.49 2.70 5.51
N LEU A 219 -22.38 3.69 4.61
CA LEU A 219 -21.55 4.88 4.80
C LEU A 219 -22.39 6.15 4.83
N SER A 220 -21.97 7.12 5.64
CA SER A 220 -22.57 8.46 5.67
C SER A 220 -22.11 9.32 4.50
N SER A 221 -20.97 9.04 3.88
CA SER A 221 -20.51 9.71 2.67
C SER A 221 -21.49 9.56 1.52
N ARG A 222 -21.61 10.62 0.71
CA ARG A 222 -22.33 10.57 -0.56
C ARG A 222 -21.39 10.49 -1.75
N ARG A 223 -20.12 10.17 -1.52
CA ARG A 223 -19.10 9.88 -2.54
C ARG A 223 -18.81 8.39 -2.58
N ILE A 224 -18.50 7.89 -3.77
CA ILE A 224 -18.04 6.52 -3.99
C ILE A 224 -17.00 6.51 -5.10
N HIS A 225 -15.92 5.76 -4.93
CA HIS A 225 -14.98 5.50 -6.01
C HIS A 225 -15.33 4.16 -6.65
N ILE A 226 -15.64 4.16 -7.94
CA ILE A 226 -16.15 2.99 -8.68
C ILE A 226 -15.06 2.26 -9.49
N GLY A 227 -13.79 2.59 -9.29
CA GLY A 227 -12.65 1.93 -9.92
C GLY A 227 -12.55 2.22 -11.41
N MET A 228 -12.74 1.17 -12.21
CA MET A 228 -12.70 1.14 -13.67
C MET A 228 -11.30 1.29 -14.29
N ASP A 229 -10.24 1.19 -13.50
CA ASP A 229 -8.85 1.19 -13.93
C ASP A 229 -8.44 -0.15 -14.57
N GLU A 230 -7.37 -0.09 -15.34
CA GLU A 230 -6.61 -1.23 -15.87
C GLU A 230 -7.44 -2.35 -16.53
N ALA A 231 -8.62 -2.05 -17.05
CA ALA A 231 -9.44 -2.99 -17.81
C ALA A 231 -8.82 -3.31 -19.20
N HIS A 232 -7.60 -3.87 -19.20
CA HIS A 232 -6.76 -4.06 -20.38
C HIS A 232 -7.41 -4.96 -21.44
N ASP A 233 -8.14 -5.97 -20.99
CA ASP A 233 -8.76 -6.99 -21.84
C ASP A 233 -10.23 -6.67 -22.17
N LEU A 234 -10.67 -5.44 -21.95
CA LEU A 234 -12.06 -5.03 -22.19
C LEU A 234 -12.52 -5.35 -23.60
N GLY A 235 -13.58 -6.15 -23.70
CA GLY A 235 -14.16 -6.58 -24.97
C GLY A 235 -13.35 -7.64 -25.72
N ARG A 236 -12.40 -8.31 -25.07
CA ARG A 236 -11.51 -9.31 -25.68
C ARG A 236 -11.88 -10.76 -25.40
N GLY A 237 -12.84 -11.01 -24.52
CA GLY A 237 -13.29 -12.33 -24.13
C GLY A 237 -14.69 -12.64 -24.64
N GLN A 238 -15.60 -12.98 -23.72
CA GLN A 238 -16.97 -13.36 -24.04
C GLN A 238 -17.75 -12.25 -24.78
N TYR A 239 -17.37 -10.98 -24.53
CA TYR A 239 -17.96 -9.85 -25.28
C TYR A 239 -17.73 -10.00 -26.78
N MET A 240 -16.49 -10.30 -27.19
CA MET A 240 -16.13 -10.48 -28.60
C MET A 240 -16.89 -11.64 -29.23
N ASP A 241 -17.04 -12.75 -28.50
CA ASP A 241 -17.78 -13.92 -28.97
C ASP A 241 -19.28 -13.63 -29.20
N LYS A 242 -19.87 -12.80 -28.33
CA LYS A 242 -21.32 -12.49 -28.39
C LYS A 242 -21.65 -11.35 -29.35
N PHE A 243 -20.83 -10.31 -29.39
CA PHE A 243 -21.17 -9.02 -30.01
C PHE A 243 -20.18 -8.59 -31.13
N GLY A 244 -19.11 -9.34 -31.33
CA GLY A 244 -18.03 -8.98 -32.25
C GLY A 244 -17.10 -7.90 -31.70
N ALA A 245 -16.17 -7.46 -32.55
CA ALA A 245 -15.17 -6.45 -32.18
C ALA A 245 -15.76 -5.05 -32.10
N ASN A 246 -15.57 -4.39 -30.98
CA ASN A 246 -15.92 -2.98 -30.75
C ASN A 246 -14.70 -2.21 -30.22
N LYS A 247 -14.73 -0.88 -30.33
CA LYS A 247 -13.67 -0.04 -29.74
C LYS A 247 -13.77 -0.05 -28.22
N ALA A 248 -12.69 -0.38 -27.53
CA ALA A 248 -12.68 -0.46 -26.07
C ALA A 248 -13.07 0.87 -25.39
N ILE A 249 -12.73 2.02 -25.97
CA ILE A 249 -13.11 3.34 -25.45
C ILE A 249 -14.64 3.55 -25.48
N ASP A 250 -15.34 3.03 -26.49
CA ASP A 250 -16.80 3.15 -26.59
C ASP A 250 -17.47 2.22 -25.56
N LEU A 251 -16.90 1.02 -25.35
CA LEU A 251 -17.36 0.09 -24.31
C LEU A 251 -17.18 0.66 -22.92
N PHE A 252 -16.01 1.24 -22.66
CA PHE A 252 -15.70 1.90 -21.40
C PHE A 252 -16.67 3.03 -21.09
N SER A 253 -16.89 3.92 -22.07
CA SER A 253 -17.78 5.07 -21.94
C SER A 253 -19.24 4.64 -21.71
N SER A 254 -19.74 3.65 -22.45
CA SER A 254 -21.12 3.16 -22.29
C SER A 254 -21.33 2.47 -20.94
N HIS A 255 -20.32 1.73 -20.47
CA HIS A 255 -20.35 1.10 -19.14
C HIS A 255 -20.39 2.15 -18.02
N LEU A 256 -19.52 3.17 -18.10
CA LEU A 256 -19.49 4.27 -17.13
C LEU A 256 -20.85 4.97 -17.02
N ILE A 257 -21.51 5.26 -18.16
CA ILE A 257 -22.83 5.89 -18.15
C ILE A 257 -23.83 5.04 -17.34
N LYS A 258 -23.85 3.72 -17.55
CA LYS A 258 -24.74 2.81 -16.83
C LYS A 258 -24.43 2.73 -15.35
N VAL A 259 -23.15 2.63 -14.98
CA VAL A 259 -22.74 2.61 -13.56
C VAL A 259 -23.07 3.96 -12.89
N ASN A 260 -22.93 5.08 -13.60
CA ASN A 260 -23.32 6.39 -13.08
C ASN A 260 -24.84 6.49 -12.85
N GLU A 261 -25.68 5.94 -13.76
CA GLU A 261 -27.14 5.85 -13.56
C GLU A 261 -27.47 5.11 -12.24
N ILE A 262 -26.74 4.03 -11.95
CA ILE A 262 -26.89 3.29 -10.68
C ILE A 262 -26.45 4.16 -9.48
N CYS A 263 -25.33 4.84 -9.57
CA CYS A 263 -24.88 5.76 -8.51
C CYS A 263 -25.92 6.85 -8.21
N GLN A 264 -26.51 7.43 -9.26
CA GLN A 264 -27.58 8.45 -9.11
C GLN A 264 -28.82 7.89 -8.43
N LYS A 265 -29.23 6.65 -8.71
CA LYS A 265 -30.35 5.96 -8.03
C LYS A 265 -30.17 5.96 -6.50
N TYR A 266 -28.92 5.87 -6.02
CA TYR A 266 -28.58 5.88 -4.59
C TYR A 266 -28.09 7.24 -4.08
N ASN A 267 -28.23 8.32 -4.87
CA ASN A 267 -27.78 9.66 -4.55
C ASN A 267 -26.28 9.73 -4.18
N LEU A 268 -25.46 8.98 -4.92
CA LEU A 268 -24.00 8.95 -4.79
C LEU A 268 -23.35 9.73 -5.93
N LYS A 269 -22.20 10.35 -5.62
CA LYS A 269 -21.34 11.05 -6.58
C LYS A 269 -20.13 10.15 -6.87
N PRO A 270 -20.04 9.58 -8.07
CA PRO A 270 -18.95 8.66 -8.38
C PRO A 270 -17.63 9.37 -8.72
N MET A 271 -16.55 8.70 -8.35
CA MET A 271 -15.18 8.98 -8.80
C MET A 271 -14.67 7.77 -9.56
N ILE A 272 -13.83 7.98 -10.58
CA ILE A 272 -13.15 6.90 -11.32
C ILE A 272 -11.68 7.22 -11.49
N TRP A 273 -10.85 6.19 -11.63
CA TRP A 273 -9.50 6.33 -12.13
C TRP A 273 -9.54 6.77 -13.61
N SER A 274 -8.69 7.72 -13.97
CA SER A 274 -8.72 8.36 -15.31
C SER A 274 -7.85 7.67 -16.35
N ASP A 275 -6.99 6.73 -15.94
CA ASP A 275 -5.97 6.08 -16.76
C ASP A 275 -6.49 5.52 -18.08
N MET A 276 -7.67 4.90 -18.07
CA MET A 276 -8.23 4.25 -19.26
C MET A 276 -8.57 5.25 -20.38
N TYR A 277 -8.91 6.51 -20.07
CA TYR A 277 -9.13 7.52 -21.10
C TYR A 277 -7.85 7.83 -21.89
N PHE A 278 -6.70 7.88 -21.22
CA PHE A 278 -5.41 8.08 -21.85
C PHE A 278 -4.97 6.81 -22.58
N ARG A 279 -4.98 5.67 -21.89
CA ARG A 279 -4.54 4.38 -22.42
C ARG A 279 -5.30 3.95 -23.69
N LEU A 280 -6.62 4.06 -23.69
CA LEU A 280 -7.43 3.65 -24.83
C LEU A 280 -7.42 4.64 -26.00
N SER A 281 -6.84 5.82 -25.80
CA SER A 281 -6.76 6.89 -26.80
C SER A 281 -5.43 6.93 -27.55
N ASN A 282 -4.40 6.20 -27.09
CA ASN A 282 -3.11 6.15 -27.75
C ASN A 282 -2.74 4.74 -28.22
N THR A 283 -1.95 4.65 -29.30
CA THR A 283 -1.59 3.37 -29.94
C THR A 283 -0.60 2.54 -29.11
N GLU A 284 0.19 3.19 -28.26
CA GLU A 284 1.17 2.55 -27.39
C GLU A 284 0.59 2.15 -26.03
N GLN A 285 -0.67 2.47 -25.80
CA GLN A 285 -1.42 2.13 -24.59
C GLN A 285 -0.75 2.64 -23.30
N GLN A 286 -0.21 3.84 -23.33
CA GLN A 286 0.41 4.50 -22.19
C GLN A 286 -0.64 5.21 -21.32
N TYR A 287 -0.43 5.23 -20.01
CA TYR A 287 -1.30 5.93 -19.02
C TYR A 287 -0.99 7.42 -18.94
N TYR A 288 0.29 7.79 -19.19
CA TYR A 288 0.82 9.14 -18.96
C TYR A 288 1.19 9.80 -20.29
N ASP A 289 0.22 9.86 -21.21
CA ASP A 289 0.41 10.44 -22.54
C ASP A 289 -0.01 11.92 -22.56
N LEU A 290 0.98 12.78 -22.71
CA LEU A 290 0.79 14.23 -22.80
C LEU A 290 0.36 14.71 -24.21
N THR A 291 0.40 13.87 -25.23
CA THR A 291 0.36 14.30 -26.64
C THR A 291 -0.82 13.76 -27.44
N SER A 292 -1.22 12.51 -27.22
CA SER A 292 -2.28 11.90 -28.02
C SER A 292 -3.66 12.49 -27.71
N PRO A 293 -4.45 12.87 -28.72
CA PRO A 293 -5.77 13.43 -28.48
C PRO A 293 -6.76 12.35 -28.01
N ILE A 294 -7.48 12.64 -26.95
CA ILE A 294 -8.61 11.80 -26.52
C ILE A 294 -9.80 12.08 -27.48
N PRO A 295 -10.49 11.05 -27.98
CA PRO A 295 -11.62 11.22 -28.88
C PRO A 295 -12.71 12.12 -28.30
N GLN A 296 -13.16 13.11 -29.06
CA GLN A 296 -14.14 14.09 -28.60
C GLN A 296 -15.46 13.46 -28.15
N ASP A 297 -15.85 12.35 -28.77
CA ASP A 297 -17.08 11.64 -28.39
C ASP A 297 -16.92 10.93 -27.04
N ALA A 298 -15.71 10.42 -26.72
CA ALA A 298 -15.39 9.88 -25.41
C ALA A 298 -15.42 10.98 -24.34
N ILE A 299 -14.83 12.15 -24.61
CA ILE A 299 -14.87 13.30 -23.69
C ILE A 299 -16.32 13.71 -23.40
N LYS A 300 -17.14 13.86 -24.44
CA LYS A 300 -18.56 14.25 -24.30
C LYS A 300 -19.40 13.22 -23.56
N SER A 301 -18.99 11.96 -23.57
CA SER A 301 -19.70 10.87 -22.90
C SER A 301 -19.43 10.80 -21.41
N ILE A 302 -18.41 11.52 -20.88
CA ILE A 302 -18.15 11.56 -19.44
C ILE A 302 -19.31 12.27 -18.73
N PRO A 303 -20.05 11.60 -17.84
CA PRO A 303 -21.12 12.25 -17.11
C PRO A 303 -20.58 13.38 -16.23
N LYS A 304 -21.27 14.51 -16.17
CA LYS A 304 -20.77 15.74 -15.52
C LYS A 304 -20.61 15.63 -13.99
N ASP A 305 -21.27 14.68 -13.39
CA ASP A 305 -21.23 14.37 -11.96
C ASP A 305 -20.16 13.32 -11.60
N VAL A 306 -19.50 12.73 -12.59
CA VAL A 306 -18.35 11.84 -12.40
C VAL A 306 -17.07 12.67 -12.25
N GLN A 307 -16.35 12.42 -11.16
CA GLN A 307 -15.08 13.06 -10.89
C GLN A 307 -13.92 12.14 -11.30
N LEU A 308 -12.96 12.68 -12.06
CA LEU A 308 -11.77 11.94 -12.47
C LEU A 308 -10.71 11.98 -11.39
N VAL A 309 -10.05 10.85 -11.16
CA VAL A 309 -8.92 10.71 -10.24
C VAL A 309 -7.67 10.42 -11.05
N TYR A 310 -6.73 11.34 -11.03
CA TYR A 310 -5.40 11.19 -11.61
C TYR A 310 -4.50 10.52 -10.58
N TRP A 311 -3.99 9.33 -10.88
CA TRP A 311 -3.00 8.64 -10.06
C TRP A 311 -1.64 8.62 -10.73
N ASP A 312 -0.58 8.93 -9.96
CA ASP A 312 0.80 8.85 -10.41
C ASP A 312 1.75 8.70 -9.22
N TYR A 313 2.63 7.73 -9.31
CA TYR A 313 3.67 7.43 -8.33
C TYR A 313 4.95 6.94 -9.01
N TYR A 314 5.21 7.46 -10.23
CA TYR A 314 6.32 7.04 -11.08
C TYR A 314 7.18 8.21 -11.56
N HIS A 315 6.70 9.44 -11.47
CA HIS A 315 7.40 10.63 -11.93
C HIS A 315 7.99 11.41 -10.75
N TYR A 316 9.17 12.03 -10.99
CA TYR A 316 9.96 12.71 -9.98
C TYR A 316 10.02 14.23 -10.18
N GLU A 317 9.40 14.76 -11.24
CA GLU A 317 9.45 16.17 -11.61
C GLU A 317 8.07 16.83 -11.42
N PRO A 318 7.97 17.95 -10.70
CA PRO A 318 6.71 18.65 -10.46
C PRO A 318 6.01 19.08 -11.77
N GLU A 319 6.81 19.44 -12.79
CA GLU A 319 6.33 19.86 -14.12
C GLU A 319 5.49 18.77 -14.77
N PHE A 320 5.89 17.51 -14.64
CA PHE A 320 5.13 16.41 -15.23
C PHE A 320 3.73 16.30 -14.60
N TYR A 321 3.63 16.42 -13.27
CA TYR A 321 2.33 16.44 -12.56
C TYR A 321 1.48 17.63 -13.01
N MET A 322 2.09 18.82 -13.18
CA MET A 322 1.39 20.01 -13.68
C MET A 322 0.83 19.80 -15.07
N ASP A 323 1.62 19.23 -15.99
CA ASP A 323 1.21 18.97 -17.38
C ASP A 323 0.08 17.93 -17.43
N MET A 324 0.16 16.86 -16.65
CA MET A 324 -0.92 15.86 -16.56
C MET A 324 -2.20 16.42 -15.93
N ILE A 325 -2.12 17.30 -14.93
CA ILE A 325 -3.28 18.00 -14.39
C ILE A 325 -3.94 18.87 -15.47
N ASP A 326 -3.17 19.61 -16.26
CA ASP A 326 -3.68 20.40 -17.39
C ASP A 326 -4.38 19.51 -18.43
N ARG A 327 -3.80 18.34 -18.73
CA ARG A 327 -4.43 17.34 -19.61
C ARG A 327 -5.79 16.86 -19.09
N HIS A 328 -5.92 16.66 -17.77
CA HIS A 328 -7.21 16.30 -17.18
C HIS A 328 -8.22 17.44 -17.31
N CYS A 329 -7.80 18.69 -17.17
CA CYS A 329 -8.67 19.84 -17.35
C CYS A 329 -9.18 20.00 -18.81
N GLU A 330 -8.49 19.44 -19.81
CA GLU A 330 -8.97 19.41 -21.20
C GLU A 330 -10.16 18.46 -21.40
N ILE A 331 -10.28 17.42 -20.57
CA ILE A 331 -11.30 16.37 -20.71
C ILE A 331 -12.42 16.46 -19.67
N SER A 332 -12.18 17.10 -18.54
CA SER A 332 -13.15 17.24 -17.46
C SER A 332 -12.84 18.49 -16.62
N THR A 333 -13.27 18.48 -15.38
CA THR A 333 -12.92 19.48 -14.37
C THR A 333 -11.56 19.19 -13.75
N LEU A 334 -11.11 20.04 -12.83
CA LEU A 334 -9.90 19.81 -12.06
C LEU A 334 -9.97 18.43 -11.37
N PRO A 335 -8.97 17.55 -11.56
CA PRO A 335 -9.02 16.19 -11.01
C PRO A 335 -8.80 16.17 -9.50
N ILE A 336 -9.21 15.07 -8.85
CA ILE A 336 -8.59 14.64 -7.60
C ILE A 336 -7.25 14.03 -7.98
N VAL A 337 -6.22 14.23 -7.15
CA VAL A 337 -4.90 13.64 -7.40
C VAL A 337 -4.60 12.56 -6.37
N ALA A 338 -4.01 11.47 -6.82
CA ALA A 338 -3.55 10.37 -5.99
C ALA A 338 -2.05 10.14 -6.18
N SER A 339 -1.27 10.30 -5.11
CA SER A 339 0.11 9.83 -5.04
C SER A 339 0.18 8.56 -4.18
N SER A 340 1.37 8.11 -3.76
CA SER A 340 1.49 6.85 -3.01
C SER A 340 2.47 6.95 -1.85
N ILE A 341 2.12 6.26 -0.75
CA ILE A 341 3.08 5.75 0.23
C ILE A 341 3.40 4.33 -0.22
N ARG A 342 4.63 4.09 -0.66
CA ARG A 342 5.00 2.88 -1.39
C ARG A 342 5.05 1.64 -0.51
N THR A 343 4.16 0.68 -0.76
CA THR A 343 3.97 -0.54 0.04
C THR A 343 3.90 -1.82 -0.79
N ASN A 344 3.45 -1.75 -2.04
CA ASN A 344 3.21 -2.91 -2.88
C ASN A 344 4.51 -3.66 -3.21
N GLY A 345 4.49 -4.98 -3.00
CA GLY A 345 5.64 -5.86 -3.19
C GLY A 345 6.74 -5.74 -2.12
N LYS A 346 6.56 -4.91 -1.11
CA LYS A 346 7.55 -4.58 -0.07
C LYS A 346 7.20 -5.21 1.27
N PHE A 347 8.22 -5.62 2.06
CA PHE A 347 8.02 -6.04 3.46
C PHE A 347 7.95 -4.86 4.43
N TRP A 348 8.52 -3.74 4.04
CA TRP A 348 8.52 -2.48 4.77
C TRP A 348 8.20 -1.35 3.79
N PHE A 349 7.55 -0.26 4.22
CA PHE A 349 7.27 0.84 3.31
C PHE A 349 8.58 1.39 2.72
N ASP A 350 8.53 1.87 1.48
CA ASP A 350 9.70 2.41 0.79
C ASP A 350 9.71 3.94 0.88
N TYR A 351 10.54 4.46 1.78
CA TYR A 351 10.65 5.91 2.03
C TYR A 351 11.17 6.66 0.81
N ASN A 352 12.21 6.13 0.17
CA ASN A 352 12.86 6.84 -0.91
C ASN A 352 11.95 7.02 -2.13
N VAL A 353 11.28 5.95 -2.58
CA VAL A 353 10.28 6.06 -3.65
C VAL A 353 9.13 6.97 -3.21
N THR A 354 8.67 6.83 -1.96
CA THR A 354 7.61 7.69 -1.41
C THR A 354 8.01 9.17 -1.48
N GLN A 355 9.16 9.55 -0.97
CA GLN A 355 9.64 10.93 -0.96
C GLN A 355 9.78 11.50 -2.37
N ASN A 356 10.45 10.74 -3.25
CA ASN A 356 10.80 11.20 -4.60
C ASN A 356 9.59 11.34 -5.53
N THR A 357 8.47 10.69 -5.26
CA THR A 357 7.24 10.82 -6.04
C THR A 357 6.21 11.75 -5.38
N LEU A 358 6.09 11.69 -4.06
CA LEU A 358 5.08 12.42 -3.30
C LEU A 358 5.39 13.92 -3.22
N VAL A 359 6.65 14.32 -2.97
CA VAL A 359 7.02 15.74 -2.86
C VAL A 359 6.76 16.48 -4.16
N PRO A 360 7.24 16.02 -5.35
CA PRO A 360 6.92 16.66 -6.63
C PRO A 360 5.42 16.68 -6.94
N CYS A 361 4.69 15.62 -6.57
CA CYS A 361 3.23 15.58 -6.71
C CYS A 361 2.55 16.69 -5.89
N ILE A 362 2.93 16.88 -4.62
CA ILE A 362 2.39 17.93 -3.75
C ILE A 362 2.72 19.32 -4.32
N GLU A 363 3.93 19.54 -4.81
CA GLU A 363 4.35 20.80 -5.45
C GLU A 363 3.51 21.09 -6.69
N GLY A 364 3.34 20.11 -7.58
CA GLY A 364 2.45 20.21 -8.76
C GLY A 364 1.00 20.52 -8.36
N CYS A 365 0.48 19.86 -7.34
CA CYS A 365 -0.85 20.10 -6.79
C CYS A 365 -1.00 21.53 -6.25
N LYS A 366 -0.02 22.03 -5.50
CA LYS A 366 0.00 23.41 -5.00
C LYS A 366 0.01 24.41 -6.16
N ALA A 367 0.87 24.21 -7.16
CA ALA A 367 0.99 25.07 -8.34
C ALA A 367 -0.30 25.15 -9.16
N LYS A 368 -1.01 24.03 -9.32
CA LYS A 368 -2.28 23.92 -10.06
C LYS A 368 -3.52 24.14 -9.21
N ASN A 369 -3.35 24.51 -7.93
CA ASN A 369 -4.45 24.79 -7.01
C ASN A 369 -5.43 23.62 -6.84
N ILE A 370 -4.91 22.38 -6.86
CA ILE A 370 -5.64 21.16 -6.53
C ILE A 370 -6.22 21.30 -5.11
N LYS A 371 -7.43 20.79 -4.93
CA LYS A 371 -8.15 20.86 -3.64
C LYS A 371 -8.24 19.53 -2.92
N GLU A 372 -8.12 18.44 -3.65
CA GLU A 372 -8.25 17.09 -3.11
C GLU A 372 -7.05 16.24 -3.51
N LEU A 373 -6.32 15.74 -2.53
CA LEU A 373 -5.16 14.87 -2.67
C LEU A 373 -5.26 13.72 -1.67
N PHE A 374 -4.95 12.50 -2.11
CA PHE A 374 -4.80 11.37 -1.21
C PHE A 374 -3.61 10.49 -1.60
N PHE A 375 -3.17 9.67 -0.65
CA PHE A 375 -2.06 8.75 -0.85
C PHE A 375 -2.54 7.31 -0.80
N THR A 376 -2.22 6.55 -1.82
CA THR A 376 -2.54 5.13 -1.91
C THR A 376 -1.51 4.30 -1.16
N MET A 377 -1.97 3.21 -0.54
CA MET A 377 -1.13 2.18 0.07
C MET A 377 -1.57 0.82 -0.48
N TRP A 378 -0.99 0.45 -1.63
CA TRP A 378 -1.33 -0.77 -2.33
C TRP A 378 -0.73 -2.02 -1.68
N SER A 379 -1.44 -3.13 -1.73
CA SER A 379 -1.06 -4.41 -1.14
C SER A 379 -0.81 -5.51 -2.19
N ASP A 380 -0.41 -5.12 -3.40
CA ASP A 380 -0.08 -6.09 -4.45
C ASP A 380 0.94 -7.12 -3.94
N ASP A 381 0.96 -8.31 -4.55
CA ASP A 381 1.78 -9.47 -4.19
C ASP A 381 1.47 -10.12 -2.83
N GLY A 382 0.29 -9.85 -2.28
CA GLY A 382 -0.27 -10.60 -1.16
C GLY A 382 -0.17 -9.92 0.19
N ALA A 383 -0.07 -8.59 0.21
CA ALA A 383 -0.08 -7.79 1.44
C ALA A 383 1.06 -8.15 2.41
N ILE A 384 2.27 -8.26 1.89
CA ILE A 384 3.45 -8.63 2.69
C ILE A 384 4.01 -7.47 3.53
N CYS A 385 3.63 -6.23 3.22
CA CYS A 385 4.11 -5.06 3.92
C CYS A 385 3.64 -5.02 5.38
N ASN A 386 4.56 -4.72 6.29
CA ASN A 386 4.18 -4.36 7.65
C ASN A 386 3.45 -3.01 7.64
N TYR A 387 2.16 -3.02 7.98
CA TYR A 387 1.33 -1.82 7.85
C TYR A 387 1.67 -0.72 8.88
N ASN A 388 2.22 -1.06 10.03
CA ASN A 388 2.69 -0.05 10.98
C ASN A 388 3.91 0.72 10.45
N SER A 389 4.71 0.10 9.58
CA SER A 389 5.84 0.78 8.94
C SER A 389 5.39 2.00 8.14
N THR A 390 4.18 1.95 7.55
CA THR A 390 3.62 3.05 6.75
C THR A 390 3.38 4.34 7.52
N LEU A 391 3.29 4.26 8.86
CA LEU A 391 3.04 5.44 9.69
C LEU A 391 4.12 6.51 9.52
N ALA A 392 5.39 6.13 9.32
CA ALA A 392 6.46 7.10 9.04
C ALA A 392 6.18 7.87 7.74
N GLY A 393 5.78 7.18 6.67
CA GLY A 393 5.36 7.80 5.42
C GLY A 393 4.08 8.64 5.55
N VAL A 394 3.13 8.20 6.36
CA VAL A 394 1.87 8.94 6.66
C VAL A 394 2.17 10.27 7.35
N PHE A 395 3.04 10.27 8.35
CA PHE A 395 3.44 11.51 9.04
C PHE A 395 4.18 12.44 8.10
N PHE A 396 5.17 11.92 7.37
CA PHE A 396 5.92 12.67 6.36
C PHE A 396 4.98 13.33 5.34
N ALA A 397 4.11 12.56 4.70
CA ALA A 397 3.21 13.04 3.67
C ALA A 397 2.27 14.17 4.15
N ALA A 398 1.73 14.03 5.37
CA ALA A 398 0.89 15.05 5.96
C ALA A 398 1.67 16.33 6.28
N ASP A 399 2.87 16.20 6.83
CA ASP A 399 3.68 17.36 7.22
C ASP A 399 4.14 18.14 5.98
N ILE A 400 4.60 17.48 4.90
CA ILE A 400 4.89 18.12 3.61
C ILE A 400 3.64 18.80 3.01
N ALA A 401 2.47 18.15 3.07
CA ALA A 401 1.22 18.74 2.56
C ALA A 401 0.82 20.01 3.33
N PHE A 402 1.12 20.09 4.64
CA PHE A 402 0.91 21.27 5.48
C PHE A 402 2.07 22.27 5.47
N GLY A 403 3.10 22.06 4.64
CA GLY A 403 4.24 22.95 4.49
C GLY A 403 5.28 22.86 5.62
N VAL A 404 5.33 21.73 6.32
CA VAL A 404 6.37 21.42 7.32
C VAL A 404 7.39 20.52 6.65
N GLU A 405 8.58 21.06 6.36
CA GLU A 405 9.66 20.37 5.63
C GLU A 405 10.85 20.01 6.55
N ASP A 406 10.77 20.42 7.82
CA ASP A 406 11.81 20.14 8.82
C ASP A 406 11.69 18.69 9.32
N GLU A 407 12.62 17.84 8.88
CA GLU A 407 12.63 16.42 9.22
C GLU A 407 12.80 16.16 10.73
N GLU A 408 13.46 17.04 11.48
CA GLU A 408 13.61 16.89 12.93
C GLU A 408 12.25 17.07 13.63
N LEU A 409 11.40 18.00 13.15
CA LEU A 409 10.05 18.19 13.67
C LEU A 409 9.14 17.02 13.33
N ILE A 410 9.27 16.48 12.11
CA ILE A 410 8.52 15.28 11.67
C ILE A 410 8.91 14.08 12.55
N ALA A 411 10.21 13.85 12.73
CA ALA A 411 10.74 12.78 13.56
C ALA A 411 10.27 12.92 15.01
N GLN A 412 10.40 14.10 15.60
CA GLN A 412 9.93 14.37 16.98
C GLN A 412 8.45 14.05 17.15
N LYS A 413 7.61 14.47 16.20
CA LYS A 413 6.17 14.23 16.22
C LYS A 413 5.85 12.73 16.13
N PHE A 414 6.50 12.05 15.19
CA PHE A 414 6.36 10.61 15.01
C PHE A 414 6.79 9.83 16.26
N ASP A 415 8.00 10.07 16.75
CA ASP A 415 8.58 9.35 17.89
C ASP A 415 7.69 9.45 19.14
N ILE A 416 7.11 10.63 19.36
CA ILE A 416 6.26 10.86 20.53
C ILE A 416 4.87 10.25 20.33
N LEU A 417 4.23 10.42 19.16
CA LEU A 417 2.85 9.96 18.94
C LEU A 417 2.76 8.46 18.63
N CYS A 418 3.82 7.86 18.11
CA CYS A 418 3.88 6.43 17.81
C CYS A 418 4.63 5.61 18.86
N ASP A 419 5.30 6.27 19.83
CA ASP A 419 6.22 5.63 20.80
C ASP A 419 7.21 4.69 20.10
N SER A 420 7.83 5.20 19.01
CA SER A 420 8.71 4.46 18.10
C SER A 420 9.86 5.36 17.65
N SER A 421 10.73 4.90 16.75
CA SER A 421 11.83 5.67 16.17
C SER A 421 11.60 5.92 14.68
N TYR A 422 11.42 7.18 14.30
CA TYR A 422 11.32 7.59 12.90
C TYR A 422 12.56 7.20 12.10
N GLU A 423 13.74 7.50 12.63
CA GLU A 423 15.02 7.15 12.00
C GLU A 423 15.15 5.65 11.72
N ALA A 424 14.81 4.80 12.71
CA ALA A 424 14.85 3.35 12.52
C ALA A 424 13.87 2.88 11.45
N HIS A 425 12.68 3.52 11.31
CA HIS A 425 11.75 3.24 10.22
C HIS A 425 12.33 3.59 8.86
N LEU A 426 13.03 4.73 8.74
CA LEU A 426 13.66 5.16 7.49
C LEU A 426 14.84 4.27 7.11
N ILE A 427 15.68 3.87 8.08
CA ILE A 427 16.78 2.94 7.82
C ILE A 427 16.24 1.57 7.39
N ALA A 428 15.19 1.05 8.05
CA ALA A 428 14.55 -0.20 7.66
C ALA A 428 13.97 -0.15 6.23
N SER A 429 13.57 1.02 5.75
CA SER A 429 13.05 1.18 4.38
C SER A 429 14.11 1.00 3.30
N LYS A 430 15.41 1.00 3.65
CA LYS A 430 16.50 0.70 2.71
C LYS A 430 16.49 -0.76 2.22
N LEU A 431 15.66 -1.61 2.81
CA LEU A 431 15.56 -3.04 2.50
C LEU A 431 15.40 -3.34 1.01
N ASP A 432 14.71 -2.50 0.28
CA ASP A 432 14.42 -2.65 -1.15
C ASP A 432 15.11 -1.60 -2.05
N ASN A 433 15.92 -0.67 -1.48
CA ASN A 433 16.50 0.47 -2.20
C ASN A 433 17.94 0.24 -2.68
N ILE A 434 18.33 -0.98 -2.86
CA ILE A 434 19.71 -1.40 -3.09
C ILE A 434 20.21 -1.06 -4.50
N LEU A 435 19.30 -0.94 -5.46
CA LEU A 435 19.62 -0.77 -6.87
C LEU A 435 19.62 0.68 -7.37
N GLU A 436 19.33 1.65 -6.55
CA GLU A 436 19.28 3.06 -6.94
C GLU A 436 20.56 3.58 -7.58
N ASN A 437 21.71 3.11 -7.11
CA ASN A 437 23.02 3.49 -7.64
C ASN A 437 23.41 2.76 -8.94
N THR A 438 22.66 1.75 -9.36
CA THR A 438 23.02 0.90 -10.52
C THR A 438 22.15 1.14 -11.76
N ARG A 439 21.05 1.86 -11.62
CA ARG A 439 20.14 2.21 -12.71
C ARG A 439 19.58 3.60 -12.43
N ASP A 440 19.25 4.37 -13.45
CA ASP A 440 18.71 5.75 -13.44
C ASP A 440 17.58 6.07 -12.42
N GLY A 441 17.59 5.47 -11.25
CA GLY A 441 16.70 5.73 -10.10
C GLY A 441 15.21 5.46 -10.30
N LYS A 442 14.82 4.90 -11.46
CA LYS A 442 13.43 4.86 -11.90
C LYS A 442 12.74 3.49 -11.78
N GLU A 443 13.42 2.46 -11.27
CA GLU A 443 12.86 1.11 -11.25
C GLU A 443 12.48 0.66 -9.84
N PHE A 444 11.21 0.32 -9.69
CA PHE A 444 10.68 -0.27 -8.46
C PHE A 444 11.14 -1.71 -8.33
N THR A 445 11.97 -2.00 -7.35
CA THR A 445 12.38 -3.36 -7.05
C THR A 445 11.67 -3.86 -5.80
N ALA A 446 11.05 -5.02 -5.88
CA ALA A 446 10.57 -5.79 -4.73
C ALA A 446 11.71 -6.70 -4.25
N PHE A 447 12.88 -6.11 -3.99
CA PHE A 447 14.14 -6.81 -3.88
C PHE A 447 14.15 -7.85 -2.75
N ALA A 448 13.73 -7.47 -1.55
CA ALA A 448 13.71 -8.36 -0.39
C ALA A 448 12.80 -9.58 -0.62
N SER A 449 11.63 -9.38 -1.23
CA SER A 449 10.72 -10.49 -1.53
C SER A 449 11.26 -11.40 -2.64
N MET A 450 11.90 -10.83 -3.65
CA MET A 450 12.56 -11.59 -4.71
C MET A 450 13.70 -12.45 -4.13
N LEU A 451 14.55 -11.87 -3.30
CA LEU A 451 15.65 -12.58 -2.65
C LEU A 451 15.14 -13.65 -1.67
N LEU A 452 14.10 -13.32 -0.88
CA LEU A 452 13.53 -14.26 0.09
C LEU A 452 13.04 -15.54 -0.58
N TRP A 453 12.30 -15.41 -1.68
CA TRP A 453 11.67 -16.57 -2.35
C TRP A 453 12.46 -17.12 -3.52
N ASP A 454 13.67 -16.60 -3.79
CA ASP A 454 14.56 -17.20 -4.79
C ASP A 454 14.92 -18.66 -4.44
N ASP A 455 14.86 -19.54 -5.44
CA ASP A 455 15.15 -20.96 -5.24
C ASP A 455 16.62 -21.19 -4.85
N PRO A 456 16.90 -21.94 -3.78
CA PRO A 456 18.26 -22.12 -3.26
C PRO A 456 19.23 -22.83 -4.22
N LEU A 457 18.72 -23.64 -5.17
CA LEU A 457 19.55 -24.33 -6.18
C LEU A 457 19.61 -23.55 -7.49
N GLN A 458 18.48 -23.02 -7.98
CA GLN A 458 18.45 -22.32 -9.27
C GLN A 458 19.06 -20.91 -9.18
N GLY A 459 18.80 -20.18 -8.09
CA GLY A 459 19.42 -18.88 -7.84
C GLY A 459 19.15 -17.83 -8.92
N LEU A 460 17.93 -17.78 -9.46
CA LEU A 460 17.59 -16.96 -10.62
C LEU A 460 17.81 -15.47 -10.38
N VAL A 461 17.38 -14.98 -9.22
CA VAL A 461 17.50 -13.58 -8.82
C VAL A 461 18.95 -13.23 -8.49
N PHE A 462 19.60 -14.10 -7.74
CA PHE A 462 20.99 -13.95 -7.34
C PHE A 462 21.94 -13.81 -8.53
N ASP A 463 21.86 -14.76 -9.46
CA ASP A 463 22.75 -14.81 -10.60
C ASP A 463 22.53 -13.63 -11.55
N ASP A 464 21.29 -13.10 -11.64
CA ASP A 464 20.99 -11.90 -12.42
C ASP A 464 21.63 -10.64 -11.81
N PHE A 465 21.50 -10.45 -10.50
CA PHE A 465 22.07 -9.28 -9.83
C PHE A 465 23.59 -9.29 -9.78
N ARG A 466 24.22 -10.42 -9.50
CA ARG A 466 25.68 -10.58 -9.53
C ARG A 466 26.30 -10.31 -10.90
N ARG A 467 25.61 -10.66 -11.98
CA ARG A 467 26.03 -10.31 -13.33
C ARG A 467 26.07 -8.80 -13.56
N GLN A 468 25.11 -8.10 -12.99
CA GLN A 468 25.01 -6.65 -13.13
C GLN A 468 26.00 -5.91 -12.22
N ASN A 469 26.27 -6.47 -11.05
CA ASN A 469 27.24 -5.94 -10.09
C ASN A 469 27.97 -7.09 -9.38
N PRO A 470 29.25 -7.37 -9.69
CA PRO A 470 30.01 -8.43 -9.04
C PRO A 470 30.21 -8.27 -7.52
N GLU A 471 30.11 -7.04 -7.00
CA GLU A 471 30.21 -6.73 -5.56
C GLU A 471 28.85 -6.69 -4.86
N PHE A 472 27.81 -7.14 -5.54
CA PHE A 472 26.43 -7.06 -5.09
C PHE A 472 26.20 -7.69 -3.71
N ASP A 473 26.80 -8.84 -3.44
CA ASP A 473 26.65 -9.54 -2.16
C ASP A 473 27.20 -8.71 -0.99
N LEU A 474 28.34 -8.04 -1.19
CA LEU A 474 28.95 -7.18 -0.17
C LEU A 474 28.09 -5.96 0.09
N LEU A 475 27.59 -5.32 -0.97
CA LEU A 475 26.67 -4.19 -0.85
C LEU A 475 25.41 -4.55 -0.07
N LEU A 476 24.85 -5.74 -0.32
CA LEU A 476 23.67 -6.23 0.39
C LEU A 476 23.95 -6.48 1.87
N LEU A 477 25.08 -7.12 2.17
CA LEU A 477 25.46 -7.40 3.55
C LEU A 477 25.61 -6.11 4.34
N ASP A 478 26.30 -5.11 3.78
CA ASP A 478 26.47 -3.79 4.42
C ASP A 478 25.12 -3.14 4.75
N ILE A 479 24.18 -3.15 3.80
CA ILE A 479 22.83 -2.57 4.01
C ILE A 479 22.05 -3.36 5.05
N PHE A 480 22.08 -4.70 4.97
CA PHE A 480 21.37 -5.54 5.94
C PHE A 480 21.93 -5.42 7.34
N GLU A 481 23.27 -5.29 7.50
CA GLU A 481 23.90 -5.04 8.78
C GLU A 481 23.55 -3.65 9.34
N GLU A 482 23.48 -2.61 8.50
CA GLU A 482 22.99 -1.28 8.88
C GLU A 482 21.55 -1.34 9.41
N ILE A 483 20.65 -2.00 8.67
CA ILE A 483 19.26 -2.18 9.09
C ILE A 483 19.20 -2.93 10.41
N GLN A 484 19.93 -4.06 10.53
CA GLN A 484 19.95 -4.87 11.74
C GLN A 484 20.42 -4.05 12.96
N ALA A 485 21.48 -3.27 12.81
CA ALA A 485 21.99 -2.41 13.88
C ALA A 485 20.99 -1.33 14.31
N ALA A 486 20.24 -0.76 13.36
CA ALA A 486 19.25 0.27 13.63
C ALA A 486 17.98 -0.27 14.34
N VAL A 487 17.52 -1.48 13.96
CA VAL A 487 16.26 -2.02 14.47
C VAL A 487 16.41 -2.85 15.75
N LEU A 488 17.58 -3.47 15.97
CA LEU A 488 17.82 -4.38 17.10
C LEU A 488 17.54 -3.74 18.49
N PRO A 489 17.90 -2.47 18.76
CA PRO A 489 17.60 -1.84 20.06
C PRO A 489 16.11 -1.74 20.37
N PHE A 490 15.27 -1.78 19.35
CA PHE A 490 13.81 -1.69 19.46
C PHE A 490 13.15 -3.08 19.39
N ALA A 491 13.76 -4.04 18.71
CA ALA A 491 13.20 -5.39 18.51
C ALA A 491 12.99 -6.17 19.82
N GLU A 492 13.80 -5.90 20.84
CA GLU A 492 13.71 -6.52 22.16
C GLU A 492 12.76 -5.78 23.13
N CYS A 493 12.22 -4.62 22.72
CA CYS A 493 11.30 -3.86 23.57
C CYS A 493 9.89 -4.46 23.57
N LYS A 494 9.21 -4.34 24.70
CA LYS A 494 7.83 -4.83 24.82
C LYS A 494 6.91 -3.98 23.93
N GLY A 495 6.28 -4.60 22.94
CA GLY A 495 5.42 -3.93 21.96
C GLY A 495 6.09 -3.65 20.62
N ALA A 496 7.36 -4.03 20.45
CA ALA A 496 8.18 -3.79 19.26
C ALA A 496 8.02 -4.86 18.16
N GLY A 497 6.88 -5.56 18.08
CA GLY A 497 6.69 -6.69 17.17
C GLY A 497 7.01 -6.40 15.70
N ASP A 498 6.95 -5.13 15.27
CA ASP A 498 7.29 -4.71 13.91
C ASP A 498 8.79 -4.78 13.66
N PHE A 499 9.61 -4.27 14.60
CA PHE A 499 11.08 -4.33 14.50
C PHE A 499 11.63 -5.74 14.73
N GLU A 500 10.99 -6.56 15.59
CA GLU A 500 11.30 -7.99 15.69
C GLU A 500 11.11 -8.69 14.35
N HIS A 501 10.00 -8.41 13.65
CA HIS A 501 9.70 -8.99 12.36
C HIS A 501 10.75 -8.62 11.30
N ILE A 502 11.09 -7.33 11.17
CA ILE A 502 12.09 -6.89 10.19
C ILE A 502 13.49 -7.42 10.53
N SER A 503 13.85 -7.50 11.82
CA SER A 503 15.10 -8.11 12.29
C SER A 503 15.20 -9.59 11.88
N ASN A 504 14.13 -10.35 12.06
CA ASN A 504 14.06 -11.77 11.65
C ASN A 504 14.17 -11.92 10.13
N LEU A 505 13.52 -11.03 9.35
CA LEU A 505 13.63 -11.04 7.90
C LEU A 505 15.07 -10.77 7.45
N VAL A 506 15.69 -9.70 7.96
CA VAL A 506 17.07 -9.33 7.59
C VAL A 506 18.05 -10.43 7.95
N SER A 507 17.92 -11.02 9.15
CA SER A 507 18.74 -12.16 9.55
C SER A 507 18.59 -13.37 8.62
N LEU A 508 17.38 -13.63 8.11
CA LEU A 508 17.13 -14.68 7.14
C LEU A 508 17.77 -14.36 5.78
N LEU A 509 17.65 -13.11 5.33
CA LEU A 509 18.24 -12.68 4.04
C LEU A 509 19.77 -12.76 4.07
N ILE A 510 20.43 -12.35 5.15
CA ILE A 510 21.87 -12.51 5.35
C ILE A 510 22.26 -13.99 5.24
N ARG A 511 21.56 -14.88 5.95
CA ARG A 511 21.85 -16.33 5.91
C ARG A 511 21.64 -16.94 4.52
N LYS A 512 20.67 -16.46 3.75
CA LYS A 512 20.46 -16.90 2.36
C LYS A 512 21.60 -16.45 1.44
N LEU A 513 22.10 -15.21 1.62
CA LEU A 513 23.26 -14.70 0.89
C LEU A 513 24.51 -15.55 1.16
N GLU A 514 24.85 -15.73 2.43
CA GLU A 514 25.99 -16.54 2.88
C GLU A 514 25.90 -17.98 2.39
N PHE A 515 24.70 -18.59 2.52
CA PHE A 515 24.44 -19.95 2.04
C PHE A 515 24.72 -20.07 0.55
N ARG A 516 24.18 -19.18 -0.30
CA ARG A 516 24.33 -19.25 -1.76
C ARG A 516 25.78 -19.11 -2.18
N GLY A 517 26.50 -18.13 -1.62
CA GLY A 517 27.92 -17.94 -1.89
C GLY A 517 28.77 -19.13 -1.47
N ALA A 518 28.53 -19.69 -0.28
CA ALA A 518 29.24 -20.87 0.20
C ALA A 518 28.96 -22.10 -0.67
N LEU A 519 27.70 -22.33 -1.08
CA LEU A 519 27.31 -23.46 -1.91
C LEU A 519 28.01 -23.44 -3.27
N GLU A 520 28.02 -22.31 -3.94
CA GLU A 520 28.65 -22.15 -5.26
C GLU A 520 30.16 -22.37 -5.19
N VAL A 521 30.84 -21.73 -4.24
CA VAL A 521 32.29 -21.88 -4.06
C VAL A 521 32.65 -23.32 -3.72
N ALA A 522 31.91 -23.99 -2.85
CA ALA A 522 32.16 -25.36 -2.48
C ALA A 522 31.95 -26.32 -3.65
N TYR A 523 30.89 -26.13 -4.44
CA TYR A 523 30.59 -26.96 -5.60
C TYR A 523 31.61 -26.76 -6.71
N ASP A 524 31.94 -25.55 -7.10
CA ASP A 524 32.88 -25.22 -8.17
C ASP A 524 34.31 -25.73 -7.86
N ARG A 525 34.69 -25.78 -6.59
CA ARG A 525 35.98 -26.31 -6.14
C ARG A 525 35.98 -27.83 -5.90
N GLY A 526 34.82 -28.48 -5.97
CA GLY A 526 34.67 -29.88 -5.61
C GLY A 526 34.98 -30.16 -4.13
N ASP A 527 34.76 -29.14 -3.24
CA ASP A 527 35.06 -29.28 -1.81
C ASP A 527 33.94 -30.06 -1.10
N ARG A 528 34.17 -31.37 -1.03
CA ARG A 528 33.22 -32.33 -0.44
C ARG A 528 32.99 -32.12 1.07
N LEU A 529 33.98 -31.58 1.80
CA LEU A 529 33.82 -31.30 3.24
C LEU A 529 32.93 -30.08 3.44
N ALA A 530 33.18 -29.01 2.70
CA ALA A 530 32.32 -27.81 2.74
C ALA A 530 30.89 -28.12 2.30
N LEU A 531 30.70 -28.90 1.22
CA LEU A 531 29.36 -29.33 0.80
C LEU A 531 28.64 -30.15 1.89
N ARG A 532 29.34 -31.01 2.60
CA ARG A 532 28.77 -31.77 3.73
C ARG A 532 28.37 -30.86 4.87
N GLU A 533 29.21 -29.88 5.21
CA GLU A 533 28.91 -28.87 6.24
C GLU A 533 27.65 -28.06 5.87
N ILE A 534 27.54 -27.64 4.62
CA ILE A 534 26.37 -26.94 4.11
C ILE A 534 25.11 -27.79 4.27
N ALA A 535 25.12 -29.06 3.84
CA ALA A 535 23.95 -29.93 3.89
C ALA A 535 23.53 -30.32 5.33
N VAL A 536 24.46 -30.35 6.29
CA VAL A 536 24.21 -30.84 7.65
C VAL A 536 23.94 -29.70 8.64
N ASN A 537 24.60 -28.55 8.49
CA ASN A 537 24.54 -27.48 9.48
C ASN A 537 23.96 -26.18 8.89
N VAL A 538 24.39 -25.75 7.71
CA VAL A 538 23.95 -24.47 7.16
C VAL A 538 22.50 -24.51 6.72
N VAL A 539 22.10 -25.50 5.92
CA VAL A 539 20.69 -25.66 5.48
C VAL A 539 19.70 -25.73 6.64
N PRO A 540 19.91 -26.56 7.69
CA PRO A 540 19.03 -26.54 8.85
C PRO A 540 18.96 -25.20 9.57
N SER A 541 20.05 -24.44 9.61
CA SER A 541 20.08 -23.09 10.20
C SER A 541 19.21 -22.09 9.41
N VAL A 542 19.28 -22.14 8.06
CA VAL A 542 18.41 -21.31 7.20
C VAL A 542 16.93 -21.70 7.39
N ILE A 543 16.63 -23.00 7.43
CA ILE A 543 15.26 -23.49 7.69
C ILE A 543 14.73 -22.99 9.04
N SER A 544 15.58 -22.95 10.08
CA SER A 544 15.19 -22.38 11.38
C SER A 544 14.84 -20.90 11.24
N ALA A 545 15.66 -20.12 10.54
CA ALA A 545 15.41 -18.71 10.31
C ALA A 545 14.12 -18.46 9.52
N ILE A 546 13.79 -19.32 8.53
CA ILE A 546 12.51 -19.23 7.79
C ILE A 546 11.33 -19.45 8.76
N LYS A 547 11.44 -20.39 9.70
CA LYS A 547 10.40 -20.67 10.70
C LYS A 547 10.22 -19.50 11.67
N GLU A 548 11.31 -18.89 12.13
CA GLU A 548 11.32 -17.69 12.98
C GLU A 548 10.67 -16.51 12.28
N PHE A 549 11.06 -16.24 11.03
CA PHE A 549 10.43 -15.23 10.19
C PHE A 549 8.92 -15.50 10.00
N ASN A 550 8.54 -16.73 9.66
CA ASN A 550 7.13 -17.08 9.48
C ASN A 550 6.31 -16.89 10.75
N PHE A 551 6.88 -17.13 11.91
CA PHE A 551 6.22 -16.91 13.21
C PHE A 551 6.03 -15.41 13.49
N SER A 552 7.06 -14.58 13.31
CA SER A 552 6.94 -13.13 13.49
C SER A 552 6.00 -12.49 12.45
N PHE A 553 6.02 -12.97 11.18
CA PHE A 553 5.08 -12.57 10.15
C PHE A 553 3.63 -12.87 10.54
N ARG A 554 3.36 -14.09 11.04
CA ARG A 554 2.04 -14.44 11.55
C ARG A 554 1.58 -13.52 12.68
N ASN A 555 2.46 -13.17 13.60
CA ASN A 555 2.11 -12.32 14.72
C ASN A 555 1.74 -10.91 14.26
N GLN A 556 2.55 -10.28 13.41
CA GLN A 556 2.21 -8.97 12.83
C GLN A 556 0.90 -9.00 12.04
N TRP A 557 0.68 -10.04 11.22
CA TRP A 557 -0.57 -10.20 10.46
C TRP A 557 -1.79 -10.24 11.39
N LEU A 558 -1.77 -11.13 12.38
CA LEU A 558 -2.90 -11.30 13.29
C LEU A 558 -3.10 -10.12 14.26
N ASN A 559 -2.13 -9.22 14.41
CA ASN A 559 -2.30 -7.96 15.12
C ASN A 559 -3.15 -6.96 14.32
N CYS A 560 -2.96 -6.87 13.02
CA CYS A 560 -3.63 -5.88 12.18
C CYS A 560 -4.81 -6.43 11.35
N ALA A 561 -4.80 -7.71 10.97
CA ALA A 561 -5.71 -8.29 10.00
C ALA A 561 -6.55 -9.45 10.54
N LYS A 562 -7.65 -9.74 9.83
CA LYS A 562 -8.39 -11.00 9.93
C LYS A 562 -7.49 -12.16 9.47
N PRO A 563 -7.74 -13.41 9.88
CA PRO A 563 -6.81 -14.53 9.62
C PRO A 563 -6.71 -14.94 8.14
N PHE A 564 -7.70 -14.58 7.35
CA PHE A 564 -7.78 -14.94 5.92
C PHE A 564 -6.67 -14.27 5.12
N GLY A 565 -6.07 -15.00 4.18
CA GLY A 565 -4.95 -14.55 3.34
C GLY A 565 -3.57 -14.93 3.91
N LEU A 566 -3.43 -15.09 5.23
CA LEU A 566 -2.17 -15.50 5.86
C LEU A 566 -1.65 -16.83 5.30
N GLU A 567 -2.55 -17.76 4.99
CA GLU A 567 -2.22 -19.08 4.43
C GLU A 567 -1.45 -18.98 3.10
N ARG A 568 -1.65 -17.92 2.32
CA ARG A 568 -0.90 -17.71 1.05
C ARG A 568 0.59 -17.53 1.31
N ILE A 569 0.92 -16.73 2.33
CA ILE A 569 2.31 -16.48 2.71
C ILE A 569 2.91 -17.71 3.40
N GLN A 570 2.13 -18.40 4.23
CA GLN A 570 2.57 -19.63 4.86
C GLN A 570 2.87 -20.74 3.85
N ILE A 571 2.08 -20.88 2.77
CA ILE A 571 2.34 -21.82 1.67
C ILE A 571 3.64 -21.46 0.95
N ARG A 572 3.89 -20.17 0.67
CA ARG A 572 5.15 -19.71 0.06
C ARG A 572 6.37 -20.09 0.93
N ASN A 573 6.29 -19.79 2.22
CA ASN A 573 7.37 -20.08 3.16
C ASN A 573 7.58 -21.60 3.37
N ALA A 574 6.50 -22.39 3.41
CA ALA A 574 6.59 -23.84 3.47
C ALA A 574 7.22 -24.43 2.19
N GLY A 575 6.90 -23.89 1.02
CA GLY A 575 7.53 -24.24 -0.25
C GLY A 575 9.04 -23.96 -0.24
N LEU A 576 9.45 -22.80 0.29
CA LEU A 576 10.87 -22.46 0.43
C LEU A 576 11.61 -23.44 1.36
N ILE A 577 11.00 -23.83 2.49
CA ILE A 577 11.57 -24.85 3.40
C ILE A 577 11.78 -26.16 2.63
N ALA A 578 10.79 -26.64 1.89
CA ALA A 578 10.89 -27.87 1.11
C ALA A 578 12.01 -27.79 0.06
N ARG A 579 12.24 -26.64 -0.57
CA ARG A 579 13.34 -26.43 -1.52
C ARG A 579 14.71 -26.47 -0.84
N PHE A 580 14.85 -25.94 0.38
CA PHE A 580 16.09 -26.09 1.17
C PHE A 580 16.34 -27.55 1.60
N GLU A 581 15.29 -28.28 1.98
CA GLU A 581 15.38 -29.72 2.31
C GLU A 581 15.85 -30.52 1.07
N GLU A 582 15.27 -30.24 -0.12
CA GLU A 582 15.69 -30.83 -1.37
C GLU A 582 17.14 -30.49 -1.70
N THR A 583 17.58 -29.25 -1.47
CA THR A 583 18.97 -28.84 -1.66
C THR A 583 19.94 -29.72 -0.85
N ALA A 584 19.63 -29.96 0.42
CA ALA A 584 20.43 -30.82 1.26
C ALA A 584 20.45 -32.27 0.76
N LEU A 585 19.34 -32.78 0.20
CA LEU A 585 19.26 -34.13 -0.39
C LEU A 585 20.12 -34.21 -1.66
N ARG A 586 20.02 -33.25 -2.58
CA ARG A 586 20.81 -33.17 -3.81
C ARG A 586 22.32 -33.16 -3.52
N ILE A 587 22.75 -32.37 -2.52
CA ILE A 587 24.16 -32.34 -2.07
C ILE A 587 24.58 -33.71 -1.52
N ARG A 588 23.76 -34.37 -0.71
CA ARG A 588 24.05 -35.71 -0.18
C ARG A 588 24.15 -36.75 -1.29
N GLU A 589 23.22 -36.75 -2.24
CA GLU A 589 23.27 -37.68 -3.40
C GLU A 589 24.54 -37.52 -4.24
N TYR A 590 24.98 -36.26 -4.46
CA TYR A 590 26.25 -35.97 -5.10
C TYR A 590 27.44 -36.47 -4.28
N LEU A 591 27.42 -36.23 -2.97
CA LEU A 591 28.47 -36.72 -2.08
C LEU A 591 28.52 -38.25 -1.97
N ASP A 592 27.39 -38.93 -2.07
CA ASP A 592 27.28 -40.40 -2.05
C ASP A 592 27.58 -41.04 -3.41
N GLY A 593 27.78 -40.23 -4.48
CA GLY A 593 28.01 -40.75 -5.85
C GLY A 593 26.75 -41.33 -6.50
N LYS A 594 25.57 -41.00 -6.03
CA LYS A 594 24.29 -41.39 -6.66
C LYS A 594 23.99 -40.57 -7.90
N ILE A 595 24.48 -39.34 -7.92
CA ILE A 595 24.48 -38.43 -9.06
C ILE A 595 25.91 -37.91 -9.29
N ASP A 596 26.27 -37.71 -10.55
CA ASP A 596 27.62 -37.26 -10.91
C ASP A 596 27.76 -35.72 -10.79
N ARG A 597 26.65 -35.00 -10.82
CA ARG A 597 26.61 -33.54 -10.78
C ARG A 597 25.28 -33.04 -10.19
N ILE A 598 25.26 -31.78 -9.76
CA ILE A 598 24.04 -31.07 -9.39
C ILE A 598 23.69 -30.17 -10.59
N GLU A 599 22.72 -30.59 -11.39
CA GLU A 599 22.42 -29.97 -12.69
C GLU A 599 21.97 -28.50 -12.55
N GLU A 600 21.28 -28.17 -11.48
CA GLU A 600 20.82 -26.81 -11.19
C GLU A 600 22.01 -25.85 -10.99
N LEU A 601 23.12 -26.34 -10.41
CA LEU A 601 24.32 -25.54 -10.21
C LEU A 601 25.18 -25.45 -11.47
N ASP A 602 25.14 -26.48 -12.34
CA ASP A 602 25.85 -26.46 -13.63
C ASP A 602 25.19 -25.55 -14.67
N ASN A 603 23.86 -25.43 -14.62
CA ASN A 603 23.06 -24.65 -15.56
C ASN A 603 22.80 -23.21 -15.11
N ARG A 604 23.66 -22.66 -14.27
CA ARG A 604 23.58 -21.26 -13.86
C ARG A 604 23.54 -20.34 -15.09
N MET A 605 22.75 -19.28 -15.00
CA MET A 605 22.52 -18.37 -16.12
C MET A 605 23.83 -17.82 -16.69
N ALA A 606 24.07 -18.07 -17.98
CA ALA A 606 25.26 -17.56 -18.66
C ALA A 606 25.30 -16.01 -18.66
N PRO A 607 26.48 -15.40 -18.58
CA PRO A 607 26.61 -13.91 -18.47
C PRO A 607 26.21 -13.14 -19.75
N SER A 608 25.68 -13.80 -20.77
CA SER A 608 25.32 -13.17 -22.04
C SER A 608 23.82 -12.98 -22.21
N GLY A 609 23.38 -11.76 -22.05
CA GLY A 609 22.04 -11.32 -22.42
C GLY A 609 21.31 -10.58 -21.30
N PRO A 610 20.49 -9.61 -21.67
CA PRO A 610 19.75 -8.80 -20.72
C PRO A 610 18.48 -9.55 -20.28
N VAL A 611 18.60 -10.46 -19.34
CA VAL A 611 17.42 -10.92 -18.61
C VAL A 611 17.30 -10.01 -17.39
N ASN A 612 16.28 -9.17 -17.39
CA ASN A 612 16.01 -8.30 -16.29
C ASN A 612 14.90 -8.90 -15.42
N LEU A 613 15.30 -9.64 -14.40
CA LEU A 613 14.36 -10.23 -13.45
C LEU A 613 13.77 -9.20 -12.48
N ALA A 614 14.30 -7.97 -12.43
CA ALA A 614 13.78 -6.90 -11.59
C ALA A 614 12.31 -6.54 -11.88
N TYR A 615 11.80 -6.87 -13.08
CA TYR A 615 10.39 -6.65 -13.45
C TYR A 615 9.46 -7.84 -13.16
N VAL A 616 9.99 -8.92 -12.60
CA VAL A 616 9.18 -10.09 -12.28
C VAL A 616 8.51 -9.90 -10.92
N ASN A 617 7.27 -9.41 -10.93
CA ASN A 617 6.50 -9.14 -9.72
C ASN A 617 5.78 -10.38 -9.14
N LYS A 618 5.82 -11.51 -9.83
CA LYS A 618 5.14 -12.73 -9.37
C LYS A 618 6.15 -13.70 -8.80
N TYR A 619 6.04 -13.97 -7.53
CA TYR A 619 6.92 -14.84 -6.80
C TYR A 619 7.20 -16.18 -7.50
N ILE A 620 6.22 -16.80 -8.19
CA ILE A 620 6.42 -18.05 -8.92
C ILE A 620 7.37 -17.91 -10.12
N LEU A 621 7.56 -16.71 -10.66
CA LEU A 621 8.44 -16.46 -11.81
C LEU A 621 9.89 -16.25 -11.38
N TYR A 622 10.15 -15.81 -10.16
CA TYR A 622 11.51 -15.69 -9.64
C TYR A 622 11.90 -16.81 -8.67
N SER A 623 10.96 -17.55 -8.07
CA SER A 623 11.28 -18.74 -7.30
C SER A 623 11.57 -19.96 -8.17
N SER A 624 11.00 -20.06 -9.37
CA SER A 624 11.23 -21.14 -10.31
C SER A 624 11.02 -20.67 -11.74
N SER A 625 11.87 -21.15 -12.66
CA SER A 625 11.71 -20.93 -14.10
C SER A 625 10.54 -21.70 -14.72
N SER A 626 9.94 -22.63 -13.97
CA SER A 626 8.83 -23.45 -14.41
C SER A 626 7.51 -22.95 -13.85
N ASN A 627 6.47 -22.87 -14.70
CA ASN A 627 5.10 -22.69 -14.27
C ASN A 627 4.41 -24.04 -14.10
N ILE A 628 3.66 -24.17 -13.00
CA ILE A 628 2.67 -25.25 -12.86
C ILE A 628 1.39 -24.76 -13.50
N VAL A 629 0.93 -25.43 -14.53
CA VAL A 629 -0.30 -25.12 -15.26
C VAL A 629 -1.52 -25.62 -14.47
#